data_285b84fe05bb87a527ea3aa347090545
#
_entry.id   285b84fe05bb87a527ea3aa347090545
#
_cell.length_a   1.000
_cell.length_b   1.000
_cell.length_c   1.000
_cell.angle_alpha   90.00
_cell.angle_beta   90.00
_cell.angle_gamma   90.00
#
_symmetry.space_group_name_H-M   'P 1'
#
loop_
_entity.id
_entity.type
_entity.pdbx_description
1 polymer ?
#
loop_
_entity_poly.entity_id
_entity_poly.type
_entity_poly.pdbx_seq_one_letter_code
_entity_poly.pdbx_strand_id
1 'polypeptide(L)'
;MAKLAPARAAALDLAAQCRRKHARMRDFLRTSHKMDVLGEKDRALAMRLLLGSVSAVGELDRVLASYLPKRRHLEPKLRDALRLAAFEILYLHTPKHVAVSQGVEMARRASAQATGLANAILRRIAADVSPRVDEAYARLRAGNDERLLEDLAHVSGQPDWLCQKLVASMGASVATSLLPHVLEPAPVYVALREGLSHDVLSAFDPHASIAPQSFFLESPAGLAASDLVAHAKVLPADISSQLVALLALSGREKTLLEIGQGRGTKTILLQQNAALLNHALHITAIDIDPQKVEIARKRLVEAAVDNQVTSVVFNAAELGAREANGELPRGLSDTFDTVFIDAPCSGAGTLRRHPEIGWSLDEGAVCSDGILPKVQKDILVAASGKVAAHGTLVYATCSPLYEEDEAVVEAFLATEEGSSFEPEDITESAAFELLSDAGKQVVQKAQTKTGYAHFGYQPAILDADQHFLAKLRRIG
;
A
#
# COMPACT_ATOMS: atom_id res chain seq x y z
N MET A 1 7.49 35.55 -22.40
CA MET A 1 7.66 34.60 -21.29
C MET A 1 6.54 33.59 -21.33
N ALA A 2 6.80 32.30 -21.14
CA ALA A 2 5.76 31.28 -21.10
C ALA A 2 4.90 31.50 -19.85
N LYS A 3 3.57 31.37 -19.97
CA LYS A 3 2.67 31.39 -18.81
C LYS A 3 2.77 30.06 -18.08
N LEU A 4 2.84 30.08 -16.74
CA LEU A 4 2.79 28.85 -15.93
C LEU A 4 1.45 28.15 -16.13
N ALA A 5 1.50 26.88 -16.54
CA ALA A 5 0.30 26.08 -16.79
C ALA A 5 -0.46 25.78 -15.49
N PRO A 6 -1.81 25.67 -15.54
CA PRO A 6 -2.66 25.52 -14.34
C PRO A 6 -2.30 24.32 -13.47
N ALA A 7 -2.03 23.15 -14.08
CA ALA A 7 -1.63 21.94 -13.35
C ALA A 7 -0.38 22.15 -12.48
N ARG A 8 0.66 22.78 -13.03
CA ARG A 8 1.94 23.02 -12.34
C ARG A 8 1.81 24.10 -11.28
N ALA A 9 1.00 25.13 -11.56
CA ALA A 9 0.68 26.16 -10.56
C ALA A 9 -0.01 25.55 -9.33
N ALA A 10 -1.02 24.72 -9.57
CA ALA A 10 -1.73 24.01 -8.50
C ALA A 10 -0.82 23.06 -7.74
N ALA A 11 0.01 22.27 -8.44
CA ALA A 11 0.96 21.36 -7.80
C ALA A 11 1.93 22.10 -6.86
N LEU A 12 2.51 23.22 -7.30
CA LEU A 12 3.42 24.03 -6.47
C LEU A 12 2.70 24.59 -5.22
N ASP A 13 1.50 25.12 -5.38
CA ASP A 13 0.75 25.70 -4.27
C ASP A 13 0.31 24.62 -3.25
N LEU A 14 -0.08 23.43 -3.73
CA LEU A 14 -0.48 22.30 -2.89
C LEU A 14 0.72 21.67 -2.17
N ALA A 15 1.86 21.50 -2.81
CA ALA A 15 3.10 21.04 -2.18
C ALA A 15 3.49 21.96 -1.00
N ALA A 16 3.47 23.29 -1.22
CA ALA A 16 3.78 24.26 -0.18
C ALA A 16 2.75 24.24 0.98
N GLN A 17 1.48 23.97 0.72
CA GLN A 17 0.45 23.87 1.77
C GLN A 17 0.56 22.57 2.55
N CYS A 18 0.75 21.43 1.88
CA CYS A 18 0.95 20.12 2.50
C CYS A 18 2.14 20.16 3.47
N ARG A 19 3.28 20.70 3.02
CA ARG A 19 4.48 20.87 3.86
C ARG A 19 4.22 21.73 5.10
N ARG A 20 3.49 22.85 4.96
CA ARG A 20 3.15 23.73 6.10
C ARG A 20 2.23 23.05 7.12
N LYS A 21 1.36 22.14 6.67
CA LYS A 21 0.45 21.39 7.53
C LYS A 21 1.07 20.13 8.10
N HIS A 22 2.29 19.79 7.72
CA HIS A 22 2.96 18.53 8.09
C HIS A 22 2.09 17.29 7.82
N ALA A 23 1.25 17.36 6.78
CA ALA A 23 0.29 16.31 6.44
C ALA A 23 0.92 15.32 5.44
N ARG A 24 0.44 14.09 5.45
CA ARG A 24 0.72 13.14 4.35
C ARG A 24 0.03 13.64 3.08
N MET A 25 0.73 13.55 1.94
CA MET A 25 0.26 14.17 0.69
C MET A 25 -1.14 13.66 0.28
N ARG A 26 -1.38 12.35 0.34
CA ARG A 26 -2.70 11.78 -0.03
C ARG A 26 -3.83 12.25 0.89
N ASP A 27 -3.62 12.24 2.21
CA ASP A 27 -4.62 12.68 3.17
C ASP A 27 -4.92 14.17 2.98
N PHE A 28 -3.89 14.97 2.71
CA PHE A 28 -4.05 16.38 2.40
C PHE A 28 -4.86 16.61 1.12
N LEU A 29 -4.59 15.87 0.05
CA LEU A 29 -5.28 16.01 -1.23
C LEU A 29 -6.76 15.60 -1.16
N ARG A 30 -7.12 14.62 -0.33
CA ARG A 30 -8.51 14.21 -0.10
C ARG A 30 -9.38 15.31 0.50
N THR A 31 -8.79 16.24 1.25
CA THR A 31 -9.49 17.33 1.92
C THR A 31 -9.33 18.68 1.20
N SER A 32 -8.59 18.72 0.09
CA SER A 32 -8.27 19.96 -0.63
C SER A 32 -9.18 20.14 -1.85
N HIS A 33 -9.97 21.21 -1.84
CA HIS A 33 -10.84 21.60 -2.98
C HIS A 33 -10.09 22.32 -4.11
N LYS A 34 -8.78 22.53 -4.00
CA LYS A 34 -8.01 23.25 -5.02
C LYS A 34 -7.87 22.51 -6.35
N MET A 35 -8.07 21.19 -6.33
CA MET A 35 -8.08 20.38 -7.54
C MET A 35 -9.42 20.45 -8.30
N ASP A 36 -10.49 20.88 -7.63
CA ASP A 36 -11.85 20.83 -8.20
C ASP A 36 -12.06 21.83 -9.33
N VAL A 37 -11.27 22.91 -9.34
CA VAL A 37 -11.30 23.95 -10.39
C VAL A 37 -10.47 23.59 -11.62
N LEU A 38 -9.73 22.48 -11.60
CA LEU A 38 -8.92 22.03 -12.73
C LEU A 38 -9.73 21.09 -13.63
N GLY A 39 -9.55 21.25 -14.94
CA GLY A 39 -9.99 20.23 -15.89
C GLY A 39 -9.29 18.88 -15.62
N GLU A 40 -9.87 17.79 -16.10
CA GLU A 40 -9.44 16.43 -15.83
C GLU A 40 -7.95 16.19 -16.11
N LYS A 41 -7.45 16.59 -17.29
CA LYS A 41 -6.04 16.45 -17.69
C LYS A 41 -5.09 17.23 -16.79
N ASP A 42 -5.45 18.47 -16.43
CA ASP A 42 -4.63 19.30 -15.53
C ASP A 42 -4.64 18.73 -14.10
N ARG A 43 -5.75 18.19 -13.65
CA ARG A 43 -5.88 17.49 -12.36
C ARG A 43 -4.99 16.25 -12.32
N ALA A 44 -5.06 15.41 -13.36
CA ALA A 44 -4.22 14.21 -13.48
C ALA A 44 -2.72 14.55 -13.46
N LEU A 45 -2.30 15.56 -14.22
CA LEU A 45 -0.91 16.01 -14.24
C LEU A 45 -0.47 16.59 -12.88
N ALA A 46 -1.30 17.41 -12.24
CA ALA A 46 -0.99 17.96 -10.93
C ALA A 46 -0.83 16.86 -9.86
N MET A 47 -1.73 15.86 -9.86
CA MET A 47 -1.62 14.67 -8.99
C MET A 47 -0.35 13.88 -9.27
N ARG A 48 -0.03 13.65 -10.54
CA ARG A 48 1.17 12.92 -10.97
C ARG A 48 2.45 13.60 -10.49
N LEU A 49 2.53 14.93 -10.65
CA LEU A 49 3.66 15.74 -10.18
C LEU A 49 3.81 15.68 -8.65
N LEU A 50 2.70 15.84 -7.92
CA LEU A 50 2.72 15.85 -6.45
C LEU A 50 3.13 14.50 -5.88
N LEU A 51 2.40 13.43 -6.23
CA LEU A 51 2.65 12.10 -5.66
C LEU A 51 4.01 11.55 -6.09
N GLY A 52 4.35 11.70 -7.38
CA GLY A 52 5.64 11.24 -7.89
C GLY A 52 6.83 11.98 -7.29
N SER A 53 6.73 13.31 -7.09
CA SER A 53 7.82 14.07 -6.44
C SER A 53 7.99 13.71 -4.96
N VAL A 54 6.94 13.24 -4.28
CA VAL A 54 7.04 12.70 -2.92
C VAL A 54 7.68 11.32 -2.94
N SER A 55 7.25 10.45 -3.85
CA SER A 55 7.79 9.09 -4.00
C SER A 55 9.29 9.08 -4.29
N ALA A 56 9.77 9.98 -5.13
CA ALA A 56 11.18 10.08 -5.53
C ALA A 56 11.94 11.17 -4.76
N VAL A 57 11.45 11.66 -3.63
CA VAL A 57 11.95 12.88 -2.98
C VAL A 57 13.45 12.87 -2.69
N GLY A 58 13.99 11.75 -2.20
CA GLY A 58 15.42 11.67 -1.89
C GLY A 58 16.27 11.58 -3.14
N GLU A 59 15.86 10.85 -4.17
CA GLU A 59 16.54 10.82 -5.46
C GLU A 59 16.56 12.23 -6.11
N LEU A 60 15.42 12.92 -6.09
CA LEU A 60 15.33 14.28 -6.57
C LEU A 60 16.26 15.23 -5.80
N ASP A 61 16.34 15.09 -4.48
CA ASP A 61 17.25 15.90 -3.66
C ASP A 61 18.71 15.57 -3.95
N ARG A 62 19.08 14.30 -4.14
CA ARG A 62 20.41 13.86 -4.54
C ARG A 62 20.82 14.46 -5.88
N VAL A 63 19.94 14.41 -6.87
CA VAL A 63 20.16 15.00 -8.19
C VAL A 63 20.31 16.52 -8.09
N LEU A 64 19.43 17.21 -7.37
CA LEU A 64 19.48 18.65 -7.19
C LEU A 64 20.78 19.07 -6.46
N ALA A 65 21.19 18.32 -5.43
CA ALA A 65 22.39 18.61 -4.65
C ALA A 65 23.67 18.55 -5.49
N SER A 66 23.73 17.68 -6.52
CA SER A 66 24.89 17.57 -7.42
C SER A 66 25.13 18.83 -8.28
N TYR A 67 24.11 19.67 -8.46
CA TYR A 67 24.15 20.90 -9.27
C TYR A 67 24.05 22.18 -8.45
N LEU A 68 23.79 22.07 -7.14
CA LEU A 68 23.73 23.23 -6.25
C LEU A 68 25.09 23.56 -5.68
N PRO A 69 25.43 24.86 -5.50
CA PRO A 69 26.63 25.27 -4.79
C PRO A 69 26.62 24.69 -3.35
N LYS A 70 27.77 24.15 -2.92
CA LYS A 70 27.96 23.69 -1.53
C LYS A 70 27.53 24.78 -0.56
N ARG A 71 26.71 24.47 0.45
CA ARG A 71 26.19 25.39 1.49
C ARG A 71 25.02 26.32 1.07
N ARG A 72 24.43 26.19 -0.12
CA ARG A 72 23.24 26.99 -0.44
C ARG A 72 21.97 26.37 0.14
N HIS A 73 21.39 27.02 1.14
CA HIS A 73 20.05 26.72 1.61
C HIS A 73 19.03 27.23 0.59
N LEU A 74 18.22 26.32 0.03
CA LEU A 74 17.06 26.69 -0.79
C LEU A 74 15.88 27.03 0.10
N GLU A 75 15.19 28.12 -0.21
CA GLU A 75 13.89 28.38 0.37
C GLU A 75 12.95 27.19 0.11
N PRO A 76 12.13 26.77 1.11
CA PRO A 76 11.31 25.58 0.98
C PRO A 76 10.40 25.56 -0.26
N LYS A 77 9.79 26.69 -0.62
CA LYS A 77 8.92 26.78 -1.81
C LYS A 77 9.72 26.64 -3.12
N LEU A 78 10.95 27.15 -3.16
CA LEU A 78 11.84 26.99 -4.31
C LEU A 78 12.30 25.53 -4.44
N ARG A 79 12.58 24.85 -3.33
CA ARG A 79 12.90 23.42 -3.32
C ARG A 79 11.73 22.59 -3.87
N ASP A 80 10.50 22.87 -3.41
CA ASP A 80 9.31 22.22 -3.95
C ASP A 80 9.21 22.43 -5.48
N ALA A 81 9.41 23.65 -5.97
CA ALA A 81 9.39 23.95 -7.40
C ALA A 81 10.43 23.16 -8.21
N LEU A 82 11.66 23.07 -7.69
CA LEU A 82 12.74 22.34 -8.35
C LEU A 82 12.52 20.82 -8.31
N ARG A 83 11.98 20.26 -7.21
CA ARG A 83 11.62 18.83 -7.13
C ARG A 83 10.54 18.47 -8.14
N LEU A 84 9.44 19.26 -8.20
CA LEU A 84 8.36 19.05 -9.18
C LEU A 84 8.88 19.10 -10.62
N ALA A 85 9.74 20.08 -10.93
CA ALA A 85 10.34 20.22 -12.26
C ALA A 85 11.30 19.08 -12.60
N ALA A 86 12.16 18.69 -11.65
CA ALA A 86 13.08 17.57 -11.83
C ALA A 86 12.31 16.25 -12.03
N PHE A 87 11.26 16.01 -11.25
CA PHE A 87 10.40 14.86 -11.43
C PHE A 87 9.78 14.81 -12.83
N GLU A 88 9.25 15.94 -13.31
CA GLU A 88 8.70 16.03 -14.65
C GLU A 88 9.73 15.75 -15.75
N ILE A 89 10.95 16.25 -15.59
CA ILE A 89 12.05 16.05 -16.54
C ILE A 89 12.50 14.59 -16.58
N LEU A 90 12.60 13.94 -15.41
CA LEU A 90 13.18 12.60 -15.29
C LEU A 90 12.19 11.48 -15.58
N TYR A 91 10.94 11.62 -15.11
CA TYR A 91 9.99 10.51 -15.03
C TYR A 91 8.71 10.69 -15.85
N LEU A 92 8.49 11.89 -16.45
CA LEU A 92 7.31 12.09 -17.29
C LEU A 92 7.70 12.24 -18.77
N HIS A 93 6.75 11.86 -19.65
CA HIS A 93 6.94 11.97 -21.10
C HIS A 93 6.73 13.39 -21.64
N THR A 94 6.76 14.42 -20.78
CA THR A 94 6.74 15.82 -21.20
C THR A 94 7.99 16.12 -22.01
N PRO A 95 7.90 16.78 -23.20
CA PRO A 95 9.08 17.18 -23.92
C PRO A 95 10.02 18.00 -23.04
N LYS A 96 11.31 17.66 -23.00
CA LYS A 96 12.28 18.20 -22.03
C LYS A 96 12.35 19.74 -22.02
N HIS A 97 12.25 20.36 -23.20
CA HIS A 97 12.23 21.83 -23.32
C HIS A 97 10.99 22.47 -22.68
N VAL A 98 9.83 21.79 -22.73
CA VAL A 98 8.58 22.23 -22.07
C VAL A 98 8.72 22.07 -20.56
N ALA A 99 9.17 20.92 -20.09
CA ALA A 99 9.37 20.65 -18.66
C ALA A 99 10.34 21.65 -18.03
N VAL A 100 11.48 21.91 -18.67
CA VAL A 100 12.46 22.93 -18.24
C VAL A 100 11.83 24.33 -18.24
N SER A 101 11.13 24.74 -19.30
CA SER A 101 10.50 26.07 -19.39
C SER A 101 9.47 26.26 -18.25
N GLN A 102 8.59 25.28 -18.05
CA GLN A 102 7.57 25.32 -16.98
C GLN A 102 8.20 25.24 -15.58
N GLY A 103 9.26 24.47 -15.41
CA GLY A 103 10.03 24.40 -14.18
C GLY A 103 10.65 25.74 -13.78
N VAL A 104 11.17 26.49 -14.77
CA VAL A 104 11.68 27.86 -14.57
C VAL A 104 10.56 28.82 -14.17
N GLU A 105 9.35 28.68 -14.72
CA GLU A 105 8.19 29.48 -14.30
C GLU A 105 7.70 29.13 -12.88
N MET A 106 7.74 27.85 -12.49
CA MET A 106 7.48 27.44 -11.09
C MET A 106 8.50 28.06 -10.13
N ALA A 107 9.78 28.01 -10.49
CA ALA A 107 10.84 28.61 -9.68
C ALA A 107 10.69 30.15 -9.58
N ARG A 108 10.31 30.82 -10.67
CA ARG A 108 10.01 32.28 -10.68
C ARG A 108 8.87 32.62 -9.74
N ARG A 109 7.79 31.82 -9.73
CA ARG A 109 6.66 31.99 -8.81
C ARG A 109 7.04 31.76 -7.35
N ALA A 110 8.03 30.90 -7.10
CA ALA A 110 8.56 30.67 -5.76
C ALA A 110 9.52 31.78 -5.32
N SER A 111 10.45 32.18 -6.22
CA SER A 111 11.46 33.21 -5.99
C SER A 111 11.92 33.79 -7.33
N ALA A 112 11.57 35.04 -7.62
CA ALA A 112 11.90 35.68 -8.89
C ALA A 112 13.42 35.73 -9.15
N GLN A 113 14.22 35.89 -8.09
CA GLN A 113 15.68 35.96 -8.14
C GLN A 113 16.35 34.61 -8.49
N ALA A 114 15.65 33.49 -8.27
CA ALA A 114 16.14 32.14 -8.52
C ALA A 114 15.97 31.68 -9.97
N THR A 115 15.37 32.48 -10.85
CA THR A 115 15.02 32.07 -12.23
C THR A 115 16.25 31.63 -13.04
N GLY A 116 17.37 32.37 -12.96
CA GLY A 116 18.61 32.02 -13.65
C GLY A 116 19.24 30.72 -13.13
N LEU A 117 19.26 30.55 -11.82
CA LEU A 117 19.74 29.32 -11.17
C LEU A 117 18.89 28.11 -11.59
N ALA A 118 17.55 28.23 -11.50
CA ALA A 118 16.66 27.17 -11.88
C ALA A 118 16.84 26.75 -13.34
N ASN A 119 16.95 27.71 -14.26
CA ASN A 119 17.19 27.42 -15.67
C ASN A 119 18.51 26.65 -15.88
N ALA A 120 19.60 27.09 -15.21
CA ALA A 120 20.89 26.40 -15.32
C ALA A 120 20.85 24.96 -14.79
N ILE A 121 20.24 24.75 -13.62
CA ILE A 121 20.10 23.40 -12.99
C ILE A 121 19.22 22.51 -13.84
N LEU A 122 18.00 22.95 -14.19
CA LEU A 122 17.03 22.11 -14.89
C LEU A 122 17.49 21.72 -16.30
N ARG A 123 18.21 22.60 -17.01
CA ARG A 123 18.86 22.25 -18.30
C ARG A 123 19.92 21.17 -18.14
N ARG A 124 20.74 21.24 -17.08
CA ARG A 124 21.74 20.21 -16.81
C ARG A 124 21.11 18.88 -16.41
N ILE A 125 20.05 18.89 -15.58
CA ILE A 125 19.30 17.67 -15.28
C ILE A 125 18.73 17.02 -16.56
N ALA A 126 18.17 17.83 -17.46
CA ALA A 126 17.65 17.33 -18.73
C ALA A 126 18.73 16.78 -19.67
N ALA A 127 19.94 17.36 -19.65
CA ALA A 127 21.05 16.96 -20.53
C ALA A 127 21.86 15.79 -19.96
N ASP A 128 22.09 15.76 -18.65
CA ASP A 128 23.10 14.87 -18.05
C ASP A 128 22.45 13.70 -17.28
N VAL A 129 21.27 13.92 -16.66
CA VAL A 129 20.62 12.92 -15.77
C VAL A 129 19.52 12.16 -16.50
N SER A 130 18.66 12.86 -17.25
CA SER A 130 17.54 12.19 -17.95
C SER A 130 17.99 11.07 -18.87
N PRO A 131 19.08 11.20 -19.68
CA PRO A 131 19.58 10.07 -20.49
C PRO A 131 20.00 8.85 -19.64
N ARG A 132 20.55 9.05 -18.44
CA ARG A 132 20.95 7.95 -17.55
C ARG A 132 19.74 7.16 -17.05
N VAL A 133 18.64 7.86 -16.72
CA VAL A 133 17.37 7.20 -16.35
C VAL A 133 16.82 6.44 -17.54
N ASP A 134 16.82 7.01 -18.75
CA ASP A 134 16.37 6.35 -19.97
C ASP A 134 17.22 5.10 -20.29
N GLU A 135 18.55 5.19 -20.11
CA GLU A 135 19.48 4.06 -20.25
C GLU A 135 19.24 2.97 -19.18
N ALA A 136 18.95 3.35 -17.93
CA ALA A 136 18.61 2.40 -16.86
C ALA A 136 17.37 1.61 -17.24
N TYR A 137 16.30 2.29 -17.69
CA TYR A 137 15.11 1.60 -18.23
C TYR A 137 15.43 0.64 -19.39
N ALA A 138 16.33 1.06 -20.29
CA ALA A 138 16.72 0.22 -21.44
C ALA A 138 17.49 -1.03 -20.98
N ARG A 139 18.45 -0.90 -20.04
CA ARG A 139 19.20 -2.04 -19.49
C ARG A 139 18.26 -3.04 -18.77
N LEU A 140 17.37 -2.55 -17.90
CA LEU A 140 16.42 -3.42 -17.19
C LEU A 140 15.52 -4.19 -18.17
N ARG A 141 15.01 -3.53 -19.22
CA ARG A 141 14.20 -4.21 -20.26
C ARG A 141 15.00 -5.25 -21.06
N ALA A 142 16.31 -5.04 -21.22
CA ALA A 142 17.19 -5.97 -21.89
C ALA A 142 17.66 -7.15 -21.00
N GLY A 143 17.27 -7.16 -19.71
CA GLY A 143 17.73 -8.16 -18.73
C GLY A 143 19.21 -8.04 -18.40
N ASN A 144 19.80 -6.84 -18.48
CA ASN A 144 21.18 -6.59 -18.11
C ASN A 144 21.27 -6.22 -16.63
N ASP A 145 21.86 -7.11 -15.82
CA ASP A 145 21.93 -7.00 -14.36
C ASP A 145 23.27 -6.42 -13.85
N GLU A 146 24.17 -5.98 -14.72
CA GLU A 146 25.49 -5.46 -14.30
C GLU A 146 25.42 -4.32 -13.29
N ARG A 147 24.35 -3.50 -13.38
CA ARG A 147 24.10 -2.35 -12.52
C ARG A 147 22.70 -2.38 -11.91
N LEU A 148 22.17 -3.58 -11.64
CA LEU A 148 20.78 -3.80 -11.30
C LEU A 148 20.27 -2.86 -10.19
N LEU A 149 20.94 -2.80 -9.03
CA LEU A 149 20.49 -1.97 -7.90
C LEU A 149 20.51 -0.48 -8.22
N GLU A 150 21.56 0.01 -8.88
CA GLU A 150 21.65 1.40 -9.29
C GLU A 150 20.56 1.76 -10.32
N ASP A 151 20.33 0.90 -11.29
CA ASP A 151 19.29 1.09 -12.30
C ASP A 151 17.89 1.07 -11.67
N LEU A 152 17.62 0.15 -10.75
CA LEU A 152 16.36 0.09 -10.02
C LEU A 152 16.12 1.35 -9.17
N ALA A 153 17.14 1.83 -8.46
CA ALA A 153 17.04 3.08 -7.70
C ALA A 153 16.75 4.29 -8.61
N HIS A 154 17.41 4.36 -9.76
CA HIS A 154 17.17 5.44 -10.73
C HIS A 154 15.77 5.44 -11.32
N VAL A 155 15.24 4.27 -11.72
CA VAL A 155 13.92 4.18 -12.36
C VAL A 155 12.77 4.29 -11.37
N SER A 156 12.94 3.80 -10.14
CA SER A 156 11.92 3.83 -9.10
C SER A 156 11.96 5.10 -8.24
N GLY A 157 13.09 5.80 -8.22
CA GLY A 157 13.32 6.92 -7.30
C GLY A 157 13.38 6.51 -5.83
N GLN A 158 13.52 5.20 -5.53
CA GLN A 158 13.57 4.68 -4.17
C GLN A 158 15.00 4.63 -3.61
N PRO A 159 15.19 4.57 -2.28
CA PRO A 159 16.52 4.42 -1.67
C PRO A 159 17.20 3.12 -2.09
N ASP A 160 18.50 3.14 -2.27
CA ASP A 160 19.32 1.99 -2.68
C ASP A 160 19.13 0.78 -1.74
N TRP A 161 19.10 1.02 -0.42
CA TRP A 161 18.90 -0.03 0.57
C TRP A 161 17.53 -0.72 0.43
N LEU A 162 16.47 0.06 0.10
CA LEU A 162 15.13 -0.50 -0.10
C LEU A 162 15.07 -1.33 -1.38
N CYS A 163 15.67 -0.84 -2.48
CA CYS A 163 15.80 -1.62 -3.70
C CYS A 163 16.56 -2.94 -3.45
N GLN A 164 17.65 -2.90 -2.67
CA GLN A 164 18.42 -4.09 -2.30
C GLN A 164 17.57 -5.09 -1.51
N LYS A 165 16.83 -4.64 -0.49
CA LYS A 165 15.94 -5.51 0.29
C LYS A 165 14.81 -6.11 -0.56
N LEU A 166 14.20 -5.31 -1.43
CA LEU A 166 13.15 -5.79 -2.34
C LEU A 166 13.69 -6.87 -3.31
N VAL A 167 14.89 -6.65 -3.87
CA VAL A 167 15.56 -7.67 -4.71
C VAL A 167 15.86 -8.95 -3.91
N ALA A 168 16.34 -8.81 -2.68
CA ALA A 168 16.65 -9.95 -1.83
C ALA A 168 15.41 -10.76 -1.45
N SER A 169 14.28 -10.08 -1.19
CA SER A 169 13.04 -10.72 -0.75
C SER A 169 12.24 -11.35 -1.89
N MET A 170 12.05 -10.63 -3.00
CA MET A 170 11.17 -11.10 -4.10
C MET A 170 11.92 -11.62 -5.33
N GLY A 171 13.25 -11.54 -5.34
CA GLY A 171 14.11 -11.90 -6.45
C GLY A 171 14.22 -10.81 -7.52
N ALA A 172 15.32 -10.83 -8.27
CA ALA A 172 15.65 -9.82 -9.29
C ALA A 172 14.56 -9.68 -10.36
N SER A 173 14.00 -10.78 -10.84
CA SER A 173 12.98 -10.77 -11.91
C SER A 173 11.71 -10.02 -11.51
N VAL A 174 11.18 -10.27 -10.30
CA VAL A 174 9.98 -9.59 -9.80
C VAL A 174 10.28 -8.12 -9.50
N ALA A 175 11.41 -7.84 -8.84
CA ALA A 175 11.83 -6.47 -8.53
C ALA A 175 12.04 -5.63 -9.80
N THR A 176 12.67 -6.20 -10.85
CA THR A 176 12.86 -5.55 -12.16
C THR A 176 11.53 -5.26 -12.86
N SER A 177 10.53 -6.10 -12.66
CA SER A 177 9.19 -5.88 -13.21
C SER A 177 8.38 -4.84 -12.42
N LEU A 178 8.49 -4.83 -11.09
CA LEU A 178 7.68 -4.00 -10.19
C LEU A 178 8.23 -2.56 -10.06
N LEU A 179 9.53 -2.42 -9.76
CA LEU A 179 10.10 -1.13 -9.35
C LEU A 179 9.97 -0.02 -10.40
N PRO A 180 10.05 -0.27 -11.72
CA PRO A 180 9.78 0.75 -12.73
C PRO A 180 8.37 1.35 -12.66
N HIS A 181 7.39 0.59 -12.11
CA HIS A 181 5.99 1.04 -11.99
C HIS A 181 5.67 1.74 -10.67
N VAL A 182 6.61 1.78 -9.70
CA VAL A 182 6.35 2.40 -8.39
C VAL A 182 5.97 3.87 -8.49
N LEU A 183 6.49 4.57 -9.48
CA LEU A 183 6.14 5.98 -9.74
C LEU A 183 4.84 6.17 -10.53
N GLU A 184 4.19 5.11 -11.00
CA GLU A 184 2.94 5.18 -11.74
C GLU A 184 1.72 5.23 -10.82
N PRO A 185 0.57 5.74 -11.28
CA PRO A 185 -0.67 5.64 -10.51
C PRO A 185 -1.03 4.18 -10.21
N ALA A 186 -1.40 3.90 -8.97
CA ALA A 186 -1.90 2.57 -8.63
C ALA A 186 -3.27 2.31 -9.27
N PRO A 187 -3.55 1.08 -9.73
CA PRO A 187 -4.85 0.70 -10.24
C PRO A 187 -5.93 0.84 -9.16
N VAL A 188 -7.16 1.10 -9.57
CA VAL A 188 -8.28 1.22 -8.63
C VAL A 188 -9.13 -0.02 -8.72
N TYR A 189 -9.06 -0.84 -7.68
CA TYR A 189 -9.95 -1.96 -7.47
C TYR A 189 -11.00 -1.63 -6.42
N VAL A 190 -12.15 -2.26 -6.56
CA VAL A 190 -13.26 -2.14 -5.62
C VAL A 190 -13.87 -3.52 -5.34
N ALA A 191 -14.35 -3.72 -4.12
CA ALA A 191 -15.28 -4.80 -3.80
C ALA A 191 -16.70 -4.25 -3.80
N LEU A 192 -17.60 -4.90 -4.54
CA LEU A 192 -19.01 -4.57 -4.58
C LEU A 192 -19.74 -5.32 -3.48
N ARG A 193 -20.62 -4.62 -2.74
CA ARG A 193 -21.43 -5.25 -1.69
C ARG A 193 -22.32 -6.33 -2.30
N GLU A 194 -22.41 -7.48 -1.62
CA GLU A 194 -23.25 -8.58 -2.01
C GLU A 194 -24.71 -8.15 -2.25
N GLY A 195 -25.35 -8.79 -3.24
CA GLY A 195 -26.72 -8.49 -3.64
C GLY A 195 -26.90 -7.25 -4.51
N LEU A 196 -25.83 -6.49 -4.80
CA LEU A 196 -25.89 -5.37 -5.76
C LEU A 196 -25.49 -5.82 -7.16
N SER A 197 -26.20 -5.28 -8.19
CA SER A 197 -25.77 -5.43 -9.58
C SER A 197 -24.52 -4.59 -9.86
N HIS A 198 -23.61 -5.11 -10.68
CA HIS A 198 -22.44 -4.37 -11.14
C HIS A 198 -22.80 -3.13 -12.01
N ASP A 199 -24.04 -3.02 -12.48
CA ASP A 199 -24.52 -1.85 -13.23
C ASP A 199 -24.36 -0.55 -12.45
N VAL A 200 -24.33 -0.60 -11.10
CA VAL A 200 -24.08 0.57 -10.26
C VAL A 200 -22.69 1.18 -10.51
N LEU A 201 -21.77 0.40 -11.08
CA LEU A 201 -20.41 0.82 -11.42
C LEU A 201 -20.28 1.32 -12.88
N SER A 202 -21.35 1.29 -13.70
CA SER A 202 -21.28 1.58 -15.16
C SER A 202 -20.61 2.91 -15.51
N ALA A 203 -20.75 3.94 -14.66
CA ALA A 203 -20.11 5.23 -14.84
C ALA A 203 -18.56 5.21 -14.69
N PHE A 204 -17.99 4.12 -14.19
CA PHE A 204 -16.57 3.98 -13.87
C PHE A 204 -15.84 2.95 -14.74
N ASP A 205 -16.51 2.45 -15.79
CA ASP A 205 -15.98 1.45 -16.71
C ASP A 205 -15.40 0.22 -15.97
N PRO A 206 -16.28 -0.62 -15.36
CA PRO A 206 -15.86 -1.72 -14.51
C PRO A 206 -15.48 -2.96 -15.34
N HIS A 207 -14.38 -3.59 -14.96
CA HIS A 207 -13.94 -4.90 -15.44
C HIS A 207 -13.90 -5.89 -14.29
N ALA A 208 -14.57 -7.03 -14.45
CA ALA A 208 -14.53 -8.09 -13.42
C ALA A 208 -13.09 -8.51 -13.14
N SER A 209 -12.75 -8.63 -11.86
CA SER A 209 -11.43 -9.06 -11.40
C SER A 209 -11.42 -10.55 -11.01
N ILE A 210 -10.35 -10.99 -10.38
CA ILE A 210 -10.08 -12.41 -10.07
C ILE A 210 -10.79 -12.93 -8.81
N ALA A 211 -11.18 -12.03 -7.91
CA ALA A 211 -11.94 -12.38 -6.70
C ALA A 211 -13.45 -12.14 -6.91
N PRO A 212 -14.33 -12.81 -6.14
CA PRO A 212 -15.78 -12.61 -6.25
C PRO A 212 -16.15 -11.16 -5.90
N GLN A 213 -17.13 -10.60 -6.61
CA GLN A 213 -17.61 -9.21 -6.42
C GLN A 213 -16.50 -8.14 -6.53
N SER A 214 -15.36 -8.47 -7.14
CA SER A 214 -14.21 -7.59 -7.33
C SER A 214 -14.15 -7.02 -8.74
N PHE A 215 -13.91 -5.71 -8.84
CA PHE A 215 -13.82 -5.00 -10.13
C PHE A 215 -12.62 -4.08 -10.17
N PHE A 216 -11.92 -4.07 -11.30
CA PHE A 216 -11.01 -3.01 -11.70
C PHE A 216 -11.81 -1.90 -12.38
N LEU A 217 -11.48 -0.64 -12.09
CA LEU A 217 -12.14 0.52 -12.68
C LEU A 217 -11.16 1.26 -13.60
N GLU A 218 -11.48 1.29 -14.90
CA GLU A 218 -10.69 2.02 -15.89
C GLU A 218 -10.83 3.56 -15.70
N SER A 219 -12.00 4.03 -15.31
CA SER A 219 -12.34 5.45 -15.14
C SER A 219 -12.76 5.79 -13.71
N PRO A 220 -11.89 5.71 -12.69
CA PRO A 220 -12.26 5.86 -11.28
C PRO A 220 -12.52 7.30 -10.84
N ALA A 221 -12.48 8.28 -11.75
CA ALA A 221 -12.68 9.70 -11.42
C ALA A 221 -14.03 9.93 -10.75
N GLY A 222 -14.04 10.62 -9.61
CA GLY A 222 -15.27 10.90 -8.85
C GLY A 222 -15.73 9.78 -7.90
N LEU A 223 -15.21 8.56 -8.02
CA LEU A 223 -15.63 7.43 -7.16
C LEU A 223 -15.55 7.76 -5.66
N ALA A 224 -14.45 8.34 -5.21
CA ALA A 224 -14.22 8.62 -3.78
C ALA A 224 -15.24 9.62 -3.18
N ALA A 225 -15.87 10.46 -4.01
CA ALA A 225 -16.90 11.41 -3.61
C ALA A 225 -18.33 10.91 -3.91
N SER A 226 -18.47 9.67 -4.41
CA SER A 226 -19.76 9.11 -4.78
C SER A 226 -20.51 8.55 -3.58
N ASP A 227 -21.83 8.51 -3.66
CA ASP A 227 -22.72 7.85 -2.71
C ASP A 227 -22.43 6.33 -2.61
N LEU A 228 -21.79 5.75 -3.62
CA LEU A 228 -21.40 4.34 -3.60
C LEU A 228 -20.38 4.05 -2.51
N VAL A 229 -19.39 4.93 -2.36
CA VAL A 229 -18.36 4.79 -1.30
C VAL A 229 -18.89 5.30 0.04
N ALA A 230 -19.65 6.42 0.04
CA ALA A 230 -20.19 7.01 1.27
C ALA A 230 -21.10 6.04 2.04
N HIS A 231 -21.90 5.23 1.32
CA HIS A 231 -22.83 4.25 1.91
C HIS A 231 -22.29 2.80 1.83
N ALA A 232 -20.99 2.63 1.72
CA ALA A 232 -20.32 1.33 1.65
C ALA A 232 -20.97 0.32 0.67
N LYS A 233 -21.62 0.82 -0.40
CA LYS A 233 -22.09 -0.02 -1.52
C LYS A 233 -20.92 -0.56 -2.32
N VAL A 234 -19.84 0.20 -2.35
CA VAL A 234 -18.57 -0.11 -2.99
C VAL A 234 -17.45 0.20 -2.02
N LEU A 235 -16.55 -0.75 -1.83
CA LEU A 235 -15.40 -0.64 -0.94
C LEU A 235 -14.12 -0.57 -1.77
N PRO A 236 -13.48 0.62 -1.91
CA PRO A 236 -12.16 0.71 -2.54
C PRO A 236 -11.12 -0.08 -1.74
N ALA A 237 -10.58 -1.13 -2.33
CA ALA A 237 -9.56 -1.99 -1.75
C ALA A 237 -8.73 -2.61 -2.88
N ASP A 238 -7.40 -2.68 -2.70
CA ASP A 238 -6.54 -3.36 -3.67
C ASP A 238 -6.92 -4.84 -3.78
N ILE A 239 -6.74 -5.41 -4.98
CA ILE A 239 -7.10 -6.82 -5.21
C ILE A 239 -6.30 -7.79 -4.33
N SER A 240 -5.01 -7.49 -4.05
CA SER A 240 -4.21 -8.30 -3.14
C SER A 240 -4.74 -8.27 -1.70
N SER A 241 -5.22 -7.11 -1.23
CA SER A 241 -5.90 -6.98 0.07
C SER A 241 -7.24 -7.73 0.11
N GLN A 242 -7.99 -7.74 -1.02
CA GLN A 242 -9.23 -8.52 -1.13
C GLN A 242 -8.94 -10.02 -1.09
N LEU A 243 -7.89 -10.50 -1.79
CA LEU A 243 -7.44 -11.89 -1.74
C LEU A 243 -7.05 -12.32 -0.33
N VAL A 244 -6.28 -11.49 0.39
CA VAL A 244 -5.90 -11.76 1.79
C VAL A 244 -7.15 -11.93 2.66
N ALA A 245 -8.13 -11.02 2.57
CA ALA A 245 -9.35 -11.11 3.36
C ALA A 245 -10.25 -12.30 2.97
N LEU A 246 -10.24 -12.72 1.70
CA LEU A 246 -10.99 -13.90 1.24
C LEU A 246 -10.34 -15.19 1.75
N LEU A 247 -9.04 -15.36 1.51
CA LEU A 247 -8.30 -16.60 1.80
C LEU A 247 -7.99 -16.78 3.29
N ALA A 248 -8.15 -15.73 4.10
CA ALA A 248 -8.15 -15.85 5.56
C ALA A 248 -9.28 -16.76 6.08
N LEU A 249 -10.39 -16.87 5.34
CA LEU A 249 -11.53 -17.67 5.72
C LEU A 249 -11.41 -19.12 5.23
N SER A 250 -11.86 -20.05 6.07
CA SER A 250 -12.01 -21.46 5.72
C SER A 250 -13.42 -21.81 5.20
N GLY A 251 -14.41 -20.95 5.53
CA GLY A 251 -15.83 -21.18 5.29
C GLY A 251 -16.55 -21.99 6.36
N ARG A 252 -15.91 -22.21 7.52
CA ARG A 252 -16.47 -23.01 8.64
C ARG A 252 -16.48 -22.25 9.97
N GLU A 253 -15.70 -21.19 10.07
CA GLU A 253 -15.56 -20.36 11.25
C GLU A 253 -16.85 -19.62 11.60
N LYS A 254 -17.21 -19.63 12.89
CA LYS A 254 -18.33 -18.85 13.44
C LYS A 254 -17.84 -17.60 14.15
N THR A 255 -16.62 -17.66 14.68
CA THR A 255 -15.99 -16.60 15.45
C THR A 255 -14.62 -16.26 14.86
N LEU A 256 -14.32 -14.97 14.76
CA LEU A 256 -13.03 -14.47 14.29
C LEU A 256 -12.55 -13.33 15.18
N LEU A 257 -11.28 -13.40 15.61
CA LEU A 257 -10.57 -12.27 16.20
C LEU A 257 -9.75 -11.58 15.11
N GLU A 258 -10.04 -10.33 14.81
CA GLU A 258 -9.25 -9.48 13.92
C GLU A 258 -8.33 -8.60 14.75
N ILE A 259 -7.02 -8.69 14.51
CA ILE A 259 -5.97 -7.87 15.13
C ILE A 259 -5.46 -6.89 14.08
N GLY A 260 -5.51 -5.58 14.39
CA GLY A 260 -5.14 -4.53 13.45
C GLY A 260 -6.32 -4.08 12.59
N GLN A 261 -7.50 -3.88 13.19
CA GLN A 261 -8.73 -3.47 12.49
C GLN A 261 -8.55 -2.25 11.58
N GLY A 262 -7.69 -1.32 11.98
CA GLY A 262 -7.49 -0.08 11.25
C GLY A 262 -8.79 0.70 11.09
N ARG A 263 -9.12 1.04 9.84
CA ARG A 263 -10.36 1.75 9.50
C ARG A 263 -11.50 0.80 9.09
N GLY A 264 -11.38 -0.50 9.37
CA GLY A 264 -12.42 -1.51 9.14
C GLY A 264 -12.57 -2.00 7.69
N THR A 265 -11.57 -1.77 6.83
CA THR A 265 -11.67 -2.22 5.42
C THR A 265 -11.66 -3.73 5.32
N LYS A 266 -10.68 -4.41 5.96
CA LYS A 266 -10.61 -5.87 5.97
C LYS A 266 -11.76 -6.48 6.78
N THR A 267 -12.20 -5.84 7.88
CA THR A 267 -13.40 -6.26 8.63
C THR A 267 -14.64 -6.38 7.74
N ILE A 268 -14.90 -5.35 6.91
CA ILE A 268 -16.03 -5.35 5.97
C ILE A 268 -15.84 -6.44 4.90
N LEU A 269 -14.64 -6.60 4.35
CA LEU A 269 -14.35 -7.66 3.38
C LEU A 269 -14.53 -9.06 3.97
N LEU A 270 -14.08 -9.30 5.20
CA LEU A 270 -14.27 -10.57 5.90
C LEU A 270 -15.77 -10.90 6.06
N GLN A 271 -16.60 -9.92 6.45
CA GLN A 271 -18.05 -10.12 6.56
C GLN A 271 -18.70 -10.39 5.20
N GLN A 272 -18.34 -9.66 4.16
CA GLN A 272 -18.83 -9.90 2.80
C GLN A 272 -18.43 -11.28 2.28
N ASN A 273 -17.19 -11.70 2.52
CA ASN A 273 -16.70 -13.01 2.11
C ASN A 273 -17.39 -14.15 2.88
N ALA A 274 -17.66 -13.98 4.18
CA ALA A 274 -18.43 -14.95 4.97
C ALA A 274 -19.85 -15.11 4.42
N ALA A 275 -20.49 -14.00 4.02
CA ALA A 275 -21.81 -14.05 3.37
C ALA A 275 -21.75 -14.80 2.03
N LEU A 276 -20.73 -14.57 1.19
CA LEU A 276 -20.52 -15.32 -0.06
C LEU A 276 -20.27 -16.82 0.18
N LEU A 277 -19.68 -17.17 1.32
CA LEU A 277 -19.48 -18.55 1.79
C LEU A 277 -20.73 -19.15 2.47
N ASN A 278 -21.83 -18.38 2.53
CA ASN A 278 -23.12 -18.78 3.12
C ASN A 278 -23.02 -19.16 4.61
N HIS A 279 -22.17 -18.48 5.40
CA HIS A 279 -22.12 -18.70 6.83
C HIS A 279 -22.16 -17.39 7.63
N ALA A 280 -22.70 -17.47 8.84
CA ALA A 280 -22.69 -16.34 9.77
C ALA A 280 -21.34 -16.29 10.50
N LEU A 281 -20.72 -15.11 10.48
CA LEU A 281 -19.44 -14.86 11.14
C LEU A 281 -19.58 -13.73 12.16
N HIS A 282 -19.17 -13.97 13.40
CA HIS A 282 -19.05 -12.92 14.41
C HIS A 282 -17.59 -12.51 14.56
N ILE A 283 -17.28 -11.22 14.32
CA ILE A 283 -15.91 -10.68 14.40
C ILE A 283 -15.76 -9.89 15.70
N THR A 284 -14.76 -10.22 16.50
CA THR A 284 -14.19 -9.31 17.50
C THR A 284 -12.94 -8.68 16.90
N ALA A 285 -12.96 -7.35 16.73
CA ALA A 285 -11.87 -6.64 16.06
C ALA A 285 -11.17 -5.69 17.03
N ILE A 286 -9.83 -5.71 17.05
CA ILE A 286 -9.03 -4.85 17.93
C ILE A 286 -8.06 -3.97 17.16
N ASP A 287 -7.87 -2.75 17.63
CA ASP A 287 -6.80 -1.83 17.19
C ASP A 287 -6.35 -0.98 18.38
N ILE A 288 -5.07 -0.65 18.41
CA ILE A 288 -4.49 0.19 19.47
C ILE A 288 -4.92 1.67 19.35
N ASP A 289 -5.30 2.11 18.15
CA ASP A 289 -5.63 3.51 17.84
C ASP A 289 -7.16 3.76 17.99
N PRO A 290 -7.59 4.52 19.03
CA PRO A 290 -9.00 4.76 19.26
C PRO A 290 -9.68 5.57 18.14
N GLN A 291 -8.92 6.40 17.41
CA GLN A 291 -9.47 7.18 16.30
C GLN A 291 -9.79 6.26 15.09
N LYS A 292 -8.92 5.27 14.82
CA LYS A 292 -9.18 4.28 13.78
C LYS A 292 -10.39 3.42 14.11
N VAL A 293 -10.50 2.95 15.36
CA VAL A 293 -11.66 2.16 15.83
C VAL A 293 -12.96 2.95 15.68
N GLU A 294 -12.97 4.24 16.01
CA GLU A 294 -14.16 5.07 15.83
C GLU A 294 -14.54 5.25 14.34
N ILE A 295 -13.55 5.40 13.47
CA ILE A 295 -13.80 5.44 12.01
C ILE A 295 -14.33 4.10 11.52
N ALA A 296 -13.77 2.97 12.01
CA ALA A 296 -14.22 1.65 11.65
C ALA A 296 -15.69 1.43 12.04
N ARG A 297 -16.08 1.77 13.28
CA ARG A 297 -17.48 1.64 13.75
C ARG A 297 -18.46 2.38 12.84
N LYS A 298 -18.15 3.61 12.42
CA LYS A 298 -19.01 4.36 11.50
C LYS A 298 -19.15 3.65 10.15
N ARG A 299 -18.03 3.15 9.60
CA ARG A 299 -18.04 2.43 8.32
C ARG A 299 -18.76 1.08 8.39
N LEU A 300 -18.71 0.40 9.53
CA LEU A 300 -19.44 -0.86 9.74
C LEU A 300 -20.95 -0.63 9.72
N VAL A 301 -21.44 0.46 10.33
CA VAL A 301 -22.85 0.87 10.25
C VAL A 301 -23.26 1.15 8.80
N GLU A 302 -22.48 1.91 8.04
CA GLU A 302 -22.75 2.18 6.62
C GLU A 302 -22.73 0.91 5.76
N ALA A 303 -21.89 -0.07 6.13
CA ALA A 303 -21.83 -1.38 5.48
C ALA A 303 -22.95 -2.34 5.94
N ALA A 304 -23.74 -1.98 6.97
CA ALA A 304 -24.77 -2.79 7.59
C ALA A 304 -24.25 -4.13 8.15
N VAL A 305 -23.05 -4.13 8.73
CA VAL A 305 -22.42 -5.30 9.37
C VAL A 305 -22.07 -5.06 10.85
N ASP A 306 -22.45 -3.93 11.40
CA ASP A 306 -22.13 -3.51 12.77
C ASP A 306 -22.70 -4.43 13.85
N ASN A 307 -23.81 -5.09 13.58
CA ASN A 307 -24.45 -6.08 14.50
C ASN A 307 -23.65 -7.40 14.59
N GLN A 308 -22.73 -7.66 13.67
CA GLN A 308 -21.90 -8.86 13.61
C GLN A 308 -20.45 -8.59 14.03
N VAL A 309 -20.13 -7.33 14.37
CA VAL A 309 -18.76 -6.90 14.68
C VAL A 309 -18.69 -6.16 16.01
N THR A 310 -17.82 -6.63 16.90
CA THR A 310 -17.47 -5.93 18.14
C THR A 310 -16.10 -5.30 18.01
N SER A 311 -16.03 -3.97 17.95
CA SER A 311 -14.74 -3.25 17.85
C SER A 311 -14.26 -2.78 19.23
N VAL A 312 -13.01 -3.11 19.60
CA VAL A 312 -12.40 -2.82 20.91
C VAL A 312 -11.08 -2.10 20.73
N VAL A 313 -10.85 -1.04 21.50
CA VAL A 313 -9.51 -0.40 21.58
C VAL A 313 -8.64 -1.24 22.50
N PHE A 314 -7.62 -1.92 21.95
CA PHE A 314 -6.78 -2.81 22.72
C PHE A 314 -5.42 -3.02 22.04
N ASN A 315 -4.37 -3.15 22.86
CA ASN A 315 -3.02 -3.49 22.38
C ASN A 315 -2.85 -5.00 22.30
N ALA A 316 -2.76 -5.55 21.10
CA ALA A 316 -2.64 -6.99 20.87
C ALA A 316 -1.43 -7.64 21.58
N ALA A 317 -0.33 -6.93 21.72
CA ALA A 317 0.86 -7.43 22.42
C ALA A 317 0.61 -7.68 23.93
N GLU A 318 -0.47 -7.13 24.50
CA GLU A 318 -0.84 -7.32 25.90
C GLU A 318 -1.80 -8.50 26.13
N LEU A 319 -2.27 -9.20 25.09
CA LEU A 319 -3.30 -10.26 25.19
C LEU A 319 -2.91 -11.30 26.27
N GLY A 320 -1.74 -11.90 26.16
CA GLY A 320 -1.31 -12.95 27.12
C GLY A 320 -1.13 -12.44 28.56
N ALA A 321 -0.53 -11.26 28.75
CA ALA A 321 -0.32 -10.68 30.08
C ALA A 321 -1.64 -10.29 30.75
N ARG A 322 -2.59 -9.69 30.00
CA ARG A 322 -3.89 -9.32 30.52
C ARG A 322 -4.78 -10.54 30.80
N GLU A 323 -4.64 -11.59 30.00
CA GLU A 323 -5.34 -12.85 30.23
C GLU A 323 -4.89 -13.50 31.55
N ALA A 324 -3.58 -13.58 31.77
CA ALA A 324 -3.01 -14.12 33.00
C ALA A 324 -3.49 -13.38 34.25
N ASN A 325 -3.76 -12.08 34.12
CA ASN A 325 -4.27 -11.22 35.22
C ASN A 325 -5.81 -11.20 35.31
N GLY A 326 -6.54 -11.82 34.39
CA GLY A 326 -8.02 -11.74 34.34
C GLY A 326 -8.54 -10.36 33.95
N GLU A 327 -7.75 -9.56 33.24
CA GLU A 327 -8.04 -8.15 32.90
C GLU A 327 -8.47 -7.96 31.43
N LEU A 328 -8.77 -9.04 30.71
CA LEU A 328 -9.24 -8.93 29.32
C LEU A 328 -10.62 -8.30 29.22
N PRO A 329 -10.84 -7.39 28.27
CA PRO A 329 -12.17 -6.88 27.95
C PRO A 329 -13.14 -8.03 27.61
N ARG A 330 -14.41 -7.83 27.89
CA ARG A 330 -15.46 -8.77 27.53
C ARG A 330 -15.42 -9.06 26.02
N GLY A 331 -15.43 -10.37 25.66
CA GLY A 331 -15.35 -10.84 24.28
C GLY A 331 -13.91 -11.11 23.79
N LEU A 332 -12.88 -10.80 24.60
CA LEU A 332 -11.49 -11.20 24.34
C LEU A 332 -11.00 -12.34 25.25
N SER A 333 -11.82 -12.76 26.23
CA SER A 333 -11.52 -13.90 27.12
C SER A 333 -11.67 -15.25 26.42
N ASP A 334 -12.47 -15.32 25.35
CA ASP A 334 -12.78 -16.55 24.62
C ASP A 334 -11.68 -16.90 23.62
N THR A 335 -11.71 -18.12 23.10
CA THR A 335 -10.95 -18.54 21.92
C THR A 335 -11.81 -18.40 20.67
N PHE A 336 -11.18 -18.30 19.50
CA PHE A 336 -11.79 -18.04 18.21
C PHE A 336 -11.46 -19.15 17.21
N ASP A 337 -12.42 -19.46 16.32
CA ASP A 337 -12.19 -20.43 15.23
C ASP A 337 -11.08 -19.93 14.28
N THR A 338 -11.01 -18.62 14.06
CA THR A 338 -9.95 -17.99 13.28
C THR A 338 -9.41 -16.75 14.03
N VAL A 339 -8.10 -16.60 14.09
CA VAL A 339 -7.44 -15.37 14.52
C VAL A 339 -6.73 -14.79 13.30
N PHE A 340 -7.17 -13.62 12.84
CA PHE A 340 -6.62 -12.91 11.68
C PHE A 340 -5.80 -11.69 12.15
N ILE A 341 -4.52 -11.66 11.80
CA ILE A 341 -3.59 -10.60 12.16
C ILE A 341 -3.24 -9.81 10.89
N ASP A 342 -3.76 -8.58 10.77
CA ASP A 342 -3.26 -7.56 9.84
C ASP A 342 -2.14 -6.80 10.52
N ALA A 343 -0.91 -7.33 10.42
CA ALA A 343 0.20 -6.92 11.25
C ALA A 343 0.68 -5.49 10.93
N PRO A 344 1.07 -4.70 11.96
CA PRO A 344 1.75 -3.45 11.71
C PRO A 344 3.07 -3.74 10.99
N CYS A 345 3.25 -3.18 9.79
CA CYS A 345 4.39 -3.44 8.93
C CYS A 345 4.90 -2.14 8.28
N SER A 346 6.01 -2.24 7.55
CA SER A 346 6.61 -1.12 6.81
C SER A 346 5.65 -0.51 5.77
N GLY A 347 4.73 -1.31 5.24
CA GLY A 347 3.88 -0.93 4.11
C GLY A 347 4.63 -0.87 2.78
N ALA A 348 5.85 -1.41 2.70
CA ALA A 348 6.70 -1.37 1.50
C ALA A 348 6.04 -1.99 0.26
N GLY A 349 5.00 -2.79 0.43
CA GLY A 349 4.19 -3.33 -0.67
C GLY A 349 3.23 -2.32 -1.29
N THR A 350 3.02 -1.15 -0.66
CA THR A 350 2.01 -0.16 -1.06
C THR A 350 2.61 1.18 -1.52
N LEU A 351 3.87 1.18 -1.99
CA LEU A 351 4.61 2.39 -2.40
C LEU A 351 3.84 3.26 -3.41
N ARG A 352 3.11 2.66 -4.35
CA ARG A 352 2.29 3.39 -5.34
C ARG A 352 1.12 4.14 -4.71
N ARG A 353 0.59 3.64 -3.57
CA ARG A 353 -0.52 4.25 -2.83
C ARG A 353 -0.04 5.19 -1.73
N HIS A 354 1.11 4.89 -1.15
CA HIS A 354 1.72 5.61 -0.04
C HIS A 354 3.14 6.06 -0.43
N PRO A 355 3.24 7.08 -1.31
CA PRO A 355 4.50 7.46 -1.93
C PRO A 355 5.56 7.95 -0.94
N GLU A 356 5.15 8.36 0.26
CA GLU A 356 6.07 8.79 1.31
C GLU A 356 6.86 7.66 1.97
N ILE A 357 6.39 6.41 1.88
CA ILE A 357 6.96 5.26 2.63
C ILE A 357 8.44 5.09 2.30
N GLY A 358 8.82 5.01 1.03
CA GLY A 358 10.18 4.69 0.64
C GLY A 358 11.26 5.58 1.27
N TRP A 359 10.94 6.85 1.54
CA TRP A 359 11.88 7.82 2.11
C TRP A 359 11.60 8.20 3.57
N SER A 360 10.51 7.72 4.15
CA SER A 360 10.20 7.88 5.57
C SER A 360 10.47 6.62 6.39
N LEU A 361 10.65 5.48 5.73
CA LEU A 361 10.98 4.21 6.36
C LEU A 361 12.42 4.22 6.83
N ASP A 362 12.66 3.71 8.03
CA ASP A 362 13.99 3.48 8.58
C ASP A 362 14.44 2.06 8.25
N GLU A 363 15.62 1.91 7.62
CA GLU A 363 16.20 0.61 7.32
C GLU A 363 16.36 -0.26 8.56
N GLY A 364 16.80 0.32 9.68
CA GLY A 364 16.97 -0.39 10.95
C GLY A 364 15.65 -0.92 11.52
N ALA A 365 14.52 -0.28 11.22
CA ALA A 365 13.21 -0.73 11.69
C ALA A 365 12.74 -2.04 11.03
N VAL A 366 13.22 -2.34 9.82
CA VAL A 366 12.83 -3.51 9.02
C VAL A 366 13.92 -4.59 8.91
N CYS A 367 15.03 -4.46 9.62
CA CYS A 367 16.02 -5.54 9.74
C CYS A 367 15.48 -6.67 10.63
N SER A 368 16.06 -7.87 10.56
CA SER A 368 15.61 -9.04 11.32
C SER A 368 15.55 -8.82 12.84
N ASP A 369 16.42 -7.95 13.37
CA ASP A 369 16.44 -7.48 14.77
C ASP A 369 15.74 -6.14 14.97
N GLY A 370 15.08 -5.63 13.94
CA GLY A 370 14.36 -4.36 13.93
C GLY A 370 13.09 -4.37 14.77
N ILE A 371 12.55 -3.17 14.99
CA ILE A 371 11.35 -3.02 15.83
C ILE A 371 10.11 -3.65 15.20
N LEU A 372 9.96 -3.61 13.86
CA LEU A 372 8.77 -4.15 13.19
C LEU A 372 8.70 -5.67 13.26
N PRO A 373 9.72 -6.46 12.85
CA PRO A 373 9.69 -7.92 12.98
C PRO A 373 9.51 -8.39 14.42
N LYS A 374 10.11 -7.67 15.38
CA LYS A 374 9.93 -7.98 16.80
C LYS A 374 8.50 -7.80 17.27
N VAL A 375 7.88 -6.65 16.99
CA VAL A 375 6.47 -6.39 17.34
C VAL A 375 5.53 -7.37 16.64
N GLN A 376 5.78 -7.70 15.38
CA GLN A 376 5.02 -8.67 14.61
C GLN A 376 5.06 -10.07 15.26
N LYS A 377 6.25 -10.53 15.64
CA LYS A 377 6.43 -11.80 16.35
C LYS A 377 5.74 -11.78 17.71
N ASP A 378 5.89 -10.70 18.49
CA ASP A 378 5.27 -10.57 19.82
C ASP A 378 3.72 -10.63 19.70
N ILE A 379 3.14 -10.04 18.66
CA ILE A 379 1.70 -10.13 18.38
C ILE A 379 1.30 -11.57 18.02
N LEU A 380 2.07 -12.25 17.16
CA LEU A 380 1.81 -13.66 16.81
C LEU A 380 1.80 -14.57 18.05
N VAL A 381 2.80 -14.45 18.90
CA VAL A 381 2.91 -15.20 20.16
C VAL A 381 1.71 -14.88 21.07
N ALA A 382 1.40 -13.61 21.29
CA ALA A 382 0.29 -13.21 22.15
C ALA A 382 -1.09 -13.64 21.62
N ALA A 383 -1.26 -13.66 20.30
CA ALA A 383 -2.51 -14.01 19.65
C ALA A 383 -2.73 -15.52 19.52
N SER A 384 -1.67 -16.33 19.51
CA SER A 384 -1.74 -17.78 19.32
C SER A 384 -2.58 -18.48 20.40
N GLY A 385 -2.54 -17.98 21.64
CA GLY A 385 -3.38 -18.47 22.74
C GLY A 385 -4.88 -18.25 22.54
N LYS A 386 -5.27 -17.37 21.60
CA LYS A 386 -6.67 -17.07 21.26
C LYS A 386 -7.25 -17.97 20.16
N VAL A 387 -6.43 -18.80 19.54
CA VAL A 387 -6.90 -19.76 18.54
C VAL A 387 -7.53 -20.98 19.22
N ALA A 388 -8.76 -21.33 18.85
CA ALA A 388 -9.43 -22.54 19.35
C ALA A 388 -8.67 -23.83 18.94
N ALA A 389 -8.94 -24.93 19.60
CA ALA A 389 -8.43 -26.24 19.16
C ALA A 389 -8.85 -26.52 17.71
N HIS A 390 -7.91 -26.91 16.86
CA HIS A 390 -8.08 -27.09 15.41
C HIS A 390 -8.50 -25.79 14.64
N GLY A 391 -8.41 -24.64 15.29
CA GLY A 391 -8.66 -23.33 14.67
C GLY A 391 -7.49 -22.88 13.80
N THR A 392 -7.67 -21.74 13.13
CA THR A 392 -6.72 -21.19 12.19
C THR A 392 -6.12 -19.87 12.69
N LEU A 393 -4.80 -19.73 12.59
CA LEU A 393 -4.07 -18.49 12.80
C LEU A 393 -3.63 -17.96 11.42
N VAL A 394 -4.05 -16.75 11.09
CA VAL A 394 -3.70 -16.09 9.82
C VAL A 394 -2.87 -14.87 10.12
N TYR A 395 -1.70 -14.79 9.51
CA TYR A 395 -0.80 -13.64 9.58
C TYR A 395 -0.71 -12.98 8.22
N ALA A 396 -0.90 -11.66 8.15
CA ALA A 396 -0.83 -10.91 6.92
C ALA A 396 -0.08 -9.59 7.10
N THR A 397 0.64 -9.17 6.05
CA THR A 397 1.29 -7.87 5.95
C THR A 397 1.00 -7.23 4.59
N CYS A 398 1.17 -5.91 4.50
CA CYS A 398 1.28 -5.20 3.22
C CYS A 398 2.76 -4.89 2.91
N SER A 399 3.63 -5.82 3.17
CA SER A 399 5.07 -5.79 2.91
C SER A 399 5.46 -6.97 2.01
N PRO A 400 6.46 -6.85 1.14
CA PRO A 400 7.09 -7.96 0.46
C PRO A 400 8.45 -8.31 1.08
N LEU A 401 8.78 -7.78 2.26
CA LEU A 401 10.10 -7.97 2.88
C LEU A 401 10.14 -9.28 3.67
N TYR A 402 11.07 -10.17 3.32
CA TYR A 402 11.26 -11.45 3.99
C TYR A 402 11.34 -11.34 5.51
N GLU A 403 11.99 -10.28 6.02
CA GLU A 403 12.16 -10.04 7.45
C GLU A 403 10.84 -9.73 8.18
N GLU A 404 9.81 -9.24 7.49
CA GLU A 404 8.48 -8.96 8.03
C GLU A 404 7.48 -10.08 7.73
N ASP A 405 7.81 -10.99 6.84
CA ASP A 405 6.94 -12.04 6.29
C ASP A 405 7.37 -13.42 6.79
N GLU A 406 8.06 -14.21 5.96
CA GLU A 406 8.44 -15.59 6.31
C GLU A 406 9.30 -15.67 7.56
N ALA A 407 10.26 -14.76 7.74
CA ALA A 407 11.17 -14.79 8.89
C ALA A 407 10.41 -14.61 10.21
N VAL A 408 9.37 -13.79 10.25
CA VAL A 408 8.52 -13.60 11.44
C VAL A 408 7.75 -14.88 11.76
N VAL A 409 7.14 -15.50 10.75
CA VAL A 409 6.36 -16.74 10.93
C VAL A 409 7.27 -17.90 11.32
N GLU A 410 8.44 -18.03 10.70
CA GLU A 410 9.43 -19.04 11.06
C GLU A 410 9.95 -18.86 12.48
N ALA A 411 10.23 -17.62 12.89
CA ALA A 411 10.64 -17.31 14.25
C ALA A 411 9.52 -17.55 15.29
N PHE A 412 8.25 -17.41 14.90
CA PHE A 412 7.10 -17.80 15.72
C PHE A 412 7.00 -19.31 15.85
N LEU A 413 7.03 -20.06 14.74
CA LEU A 413 6.93 -21.52 14.75
C LEU A 413 8.06 -22.21 15.56
N ALA A 414 9.18 -21.53 15.74
CA ALA A 414 10.29 -21.99 16.58
C ALA A 414 10.08 -21.74 18.11
N THR A 415 9.00 -21.04 18.51
CA THR A 415 8.66 -20.85 19.94
C THR A 415 7.87 -22.02 20.49
N GLU A 416 7.71 -22.08 21.82
CA GLU A 416 6.87 -23.08 22.50
C GLU A 416 5.42 -22.97 22.01
N GLU A 417 4.87 -21.75 21.95
CA GLU A 417 3.51 -21.50 21.49
C GLU A 417 3.33 -21.89 20.02
N GLY A 418 4.30 -21.53 19.17
CA GLY A 418 4.30 -21.81 17.74
C GLY A 418 4.42 -23.29 17.40
N SER A 419 5.03 -24.10 18.29
CA SER A 419 5.17 -25.56 18.08
C SER A 419 3.83 -26.31 18.01
N SER A 420 2.73 -25.67 18.44
CA SER A 420 1.36 -26.18 18.34
C SER A 420 0.68 -25.84 17.02
N PHE A 421 1.40 -25.29 16.04
CA PHE A 421 0.86 -24.87 14.74
C PHE A 421 1.63 -25.51 13.58
N GLU A 422 0.90 -25.77 12.51
CA GLU A 422 1.47 -26.22 11.23
C GLU A 422 0.90 -25.38 10.06
N PRO A 423 1.65 -25.21 8.95
CA PRO A 423 1.14 -24.54 7.77
C PRO A 423 -0.10 -25.22 7.19
N GLU A 424 -1.15 -24.44 6.87
CA GLU A 424 -2.39 -24.91 6.25
C GLU A 424 -2.42 -24.51 4.78
N ASP A 425 -2.72 -25.45 3.86
CA ASP A 425 -2.76 -25.16 2.43
C ASP A 425 -3.89 -24.16 2.12
N ILE A 426 -3.50 -23.04 1.53
CA ILE A 426 -4.43 -21.94 1.20
C ILE A 426 -5.41 -22.37 0.11
N THR A 427 -5.01 -23.32 -0.76
CA THR A 427 -5.82 -23.80 -1.90
C THR A 427 -6.87 -24.85 -1.51
N GLU A 428 -6.82 -25.37 -0.28
CA GLU A 428 -7.78 -26.36 0.22
C GLU A 428 -8.96 -25.74 0.99
N SER A 429 -9.32 -24.48 0.72
CA SER A 429 -10.42 -23.78 1.41
C SER A 429 -11.63 -23.56 0.50
N ALA A 430 -12.83 -23.49 1.08
CA ALA A 430 -14.03 -23.08 0.35
C ALA A 430 -13.88 -21.67 -0.24
N ALA A 431 -13.11 -20.81 0.40
CA ALA A 431 -12.80 -19.45 -0.09
C ALA A 431 -12.00 -19.48 -1.39
N PHE A 432 -11.04 -20.40 -1.54
CA PHE A 432 -10.31 -20.58 -2.79
C PHE A 432 -11.21 -20.98 -3.95
N GLU A 433 -12.22 -21.81 -3.69
CA GLU A 433 -13.17 -22.24 -4.72
C GLU A 433 -14.08 -21.13 -5.26
N LEU A 434 -14.24 -20.01 -4.51
CA LEU A 434 -14.97 -18.83 -4.99
C LEU A 434 -14.21 -18.00 -6.04
N LEU A 435 -12.91 -18.22 -6.19
CA LEU A 435 -12.09 -17.49 -7.15
C LEU A 435 -12.44 -17.90 -8.59
N SER A 436 -12.27 -16.96 -9.53
CA SER A 436 -12.26 -17.28 -10.95
C SER A 436 -11.08 -18.21 -11.29
N ASP A 437 -11.12 -18.87 -12.45
CA ASP A 437 -10.00 -19.73 -12.89
C ASP A 437 -8.67 -18.96 -12.94
N ALA A 438 -8.69 -17.72 -13.41
CA ALA A 438 -7.52 -16.83 -13.38
C ALA A 438 -7.09 -16.52 -11.94
N GLY A 439 -8.04 -16.32 -11.04
CA GLY A 439 -7.76 -16.09 -9.61
C GLY A 439 -7.11 -17.31 -8.95
N LYS A 440 -7.60 -18.51 -9.23
CA LYS A 440 -6.99 -19.76 -8.74
C LYS A 440 -5.55 -19.91 -9.23
N GLN A 441 -5.28 -19.62 -10.50
CA GLN A 441 -3.91 -19.63 -11.05
C GLN A 441 -3.00 -18.60 -10.40
N VAL A 442 -3.51 -17.39 -10.11
CA VAL A 442 -2.76 -16.33 -9.40
C VAL A 442 -2.37 -16.82 -8.01
N VAL A 443 -3.32 -17.35 -7.24
CA VAL A 443 -3.07 -17.86 -5.89
C VAL A 443 -2.09 -19.04 -5.89
N GLN A 444 -2.24 -19.99 -6.79
CA GLN A 444 -1.30 -21.12 -6.92
C GLN A 444 0.13 -20.68 -7.25
N LYS A 445 0.29 -19.65 -8.08
CA LYS A 445 1.61 -19.07 -8.38
C LYS A 445 2.17 -18.21 -7.25
N ALA A 446 1.29 -17.58 -6.47
CA ALA A 446 1.67 -16.77 -5.32
C ALA A 446 2.12 -17.60 -4.13
N GLN A 447 1.70 -18.86 -4.05
CA GLN A 447 2.08 -19.78 -2.97
C GLN A 447 3.54 -20.19 -3.10
N THR A 448 4.39 -19.72 -2.19
CA THR A 448 5.84 -20.01 -2.17
C THR A 448 6.15 -21.35 -1.50
N LYS A 449 5.38 -21.71 -0.49
CA LYS A 449 5.35 -22.99 0.20
C LYS A 449 3.97 -23.20 0.83
N THR A 450 3.66 -24.40 1.32
CA THR A 450 2.39 -24.70 1.98
C THR A 450 2.06 -23.64 3.02
N GLY A 451 0.88 -23.04 2.93
CA GLY A 451 0.39 -22.03 3.85
C GLY A 451 0.93 -20.60 3.66
N TYR A 452 1.84 -20.36 2.72
CA TYR A 452 2.46 -19.05 2.49
C TYR A 452 2.24 -18.55 1.08
N ALA A 453 1.76 -17.31 0.93
CA ALA A 453 1.56 -16.71 -0.39
C ALA A 453 1.95 -15.23 -0.41
N HIS A 454 2.60 -14.79 -1.50
CA HIS A 454 2.88 -13.41 -1.83
C HIS A 454 1.99 -12.97 -2.99
N PHE A 455 0.96 -12.19 -2.67
CA PHE A 455 0.11 -11.57 -3.68
C PHE A 455 0.72 -10.25 -4.11
N GLY A 456 0.72 -9.97 -5.41
CA GLY A 456 1.26 -8.71 -5.86
C GLY A 456 1.35 -8.58 -7.36
N TYR A 457 2.12 -7.59 -7.82
CA TYR A 457 2.33 -7.31 -9.23
C TYR A 457 2.91 -8.53 -9.95
N GLN A 458 2.18 -8.99 -10.95
CA GLN A 458 2.61 -10.05 -11.88
C GLN A 458 2.41 -9.52 -13.30
N PRO A 459 3.48 -9.33 -14.10
CA PRO A 459 3.38 -8.76 -15.43
C PRO A 459 2.31 -9.46 -16.28
N ALA A 460 1.46 -8.66 -16.95
CA ALA A 460 0.36 -9.12 -17.81
C ALA A 460 -0.72 -10.00 -17.14
N ILE A 461 -0.65 -10.22 -15.82
CA ILE A 461 -1.60 -11.07 -15.09
C ILE A 461 -2.33 -10.26 -14.03
N LEU A 462 -1.60 -9.58 -13.15
CA LEU A 462 -2.14 -8.84 -12.03
C LEU A 462 -1.34 -7.57 -11.76
N ASP A 463 -1.98 -6.42 -11.82
CA ASP A 463 -1.42 -5.15 -11.35
C ASP A 463 -1.98 -4.84 -9.96
N ALA A 464 -1.20 -5.11 -8.92
CA ALA A 464 -1.63 -5.04 -7.53
C ALA A 464 -0.52 -4.54 -6.61
N ASP A 465 -0.90 -4.11 -5.39
CA ASP A 465 0.02 -3.91 -4.28
C ASP A 465 0.59 -5.26 -3.81
N GLN A 466 1.70 -5.23 -3.05
CA GLN A 466 2.28 -6.46 -2.50
C GLN A 466 1.68 -6.75 -1.11
N HIS A 467 1.20 -7.97 -0.92
CA HIS A 467 0.73 -8.48 0.38
C HIS A 467 1.25 -9.89 0.60
N PHE A 468 1.60 -10.18 1.84
CA PHE A 468 1.91 -11.53 2.31
C PHE A 468 0.74 -12.12 3.11
N LEU A 469 0.57 -13.42 3.02
CA LEU A 469 -0.38 -14.20 3.81
C LEU A 469 0.32 -15.48 4.27
N ALA A 470 0.29 -15.75 5.58
CA ALA A 470 0.58 -17.07 6.13
C ALA A 470 -0.65 -17.61 6.87
N LYS A 471 -1.00 -18.86 6.58
CA LYS A 471 -2.12 -19.57 7.18
C LYS A 471 -1.60 -20.77 7.94
N LEU A 472 -1.91 -20.84 9.24
CA LEU A 472 -1.42 -21.85 10.16
C LEU A 472 -2.60 -22.51 10.87
N ARG A 473 -2.58 -23.82 11.02
CA ARG A 473 -3.59 -24.59 11.72
C ARG A 473 -3.07 -24.98 13.10
N ARG A 474 -3.87 -24.85 14.13
CA ARG A 474 -3.54 -25.35 15.47
C ARG A 474 -3.70 -26.88 15.51
N ILE A 475 -2.65 -27.56 15.96
CA ILE A 475 -2.61 -29.01 16.12
C ILE A 475 -3.07 -29.34 17.55
N GLY A 476 -4.31 -29.79 17.73
CA GLY A 476 -4.81 -30.25 19.01
C GLY A 476 -5.26 -29.16 19.97
#